data_70ffaaff389b6e5a27679c727ec586ce
#
_entry.id   70ffaaff389b6e5a27679c727ec586ce
#
_cell.length_a   1.000
_cell.length_b   1.000
_cell.length_c   1.000
_cell.angle_alpha   90.00
_cell.angle_beta   90.00
_cell.angle_gamma   90.00
#
_symmetry.space_group_name_H-M   'P 1'
#
loop_
_entity.id
_entity.type
_entity.pdbx_description
1 polymer ?
#
loop_
_entity_poly.entity_id
_entity_poly.type
_entity_poly.pdbx_seq_one_letter_code
_entity_poly.pdbx_strand_id
1 'polypeptide(L)'
;SEPDVVVDLPRQSFAEPTRGAFLFFPYGDTPNPQGFKPWMTRLLIFLNFAVFFLVTVPLSRQAQLGDGADVAELLEYLRQRFPGRTLQSLLEGLTRYDVFTFVHGYKAGDPSFLDLMASLFMHGSVWHLLGNMLFLWIYGDNVEHRLGRVGFLLTYLVTGVVATLTFGLFASDSMTPMIGASGAISGILGVYFVLFGANRIK
;
A
#
# COMPACT_ATOMS: atom_id res chain seq x y z
N SER A 1 30.73 -37.86 44.59
CA SER A 1 29.99 -38.19 43.37
C SER A 1 28.51 -37.89 43.59
N GLU A 2 28.06 -36.72 43.08
CA GLU A 2 26.66 -36.38 43.02
C GLU A 2 26.02 -37.07 41.81
N PRO A 3 24.79 -37.54 41.90
CA PRO A 3 24.09 -38.10 40.76
C PRO A 3 23.50 -36.99 39.90
N ASP A 4 23.82 -37.09 38.60
CA ASP A 4 23.23 -36.22 37.56
C ASP A 4 21.70 -36.36 37.53
N VAL A 5 21.01 -35.30 37.93
CA VAL A 5 19.53 -35.21 37.77
C VAL A 5 19.26 -34.84 36.30
N VAL A 6 18.97 -35.86 35.50
CA VAL A 6 18.42 -35.67 34.16
C VAL A 6 16.98 -35.17 34.30
N VAL A 7 16.79 -33.91 34.11
CA VAL A 7 15.43 -33.32 34.03
C VAL A 7 14.85 -33.66 32.65
N ASP A 8 13.96 -34.63 32.62
CA ASP A 8 13.20 -35.01 31.43
C ASP A 8 12.17 -33.91 31.12
N LEU A 9 12.55 -32.99 30.24
CA LEU A 9 11.61 -31.96 29.73
C LEU A 9 10.61 -32.62 28.80
N PRO A 10 9.30 -32.40 28.99
CA PRO A 10 8.29 -32.96 28.10
C PRO A 10 8.56 -32.43 26.69
N ARG A 11 8.78 -33.31 25.73
CA ARG A 11 8.81 -32.98 24.31
C ARG A 11 7.46 -32.35 23.96
N GLN A 12 7.47 -31.05 23.76
CA GLN A 12 6.34 -30.40 23.11
C GLN A 12 6.25 -31.01 21.71
N SER A 13 5.25 -31.84 21.50
CA SER A 13 4.86 -32.26 20.17
C SER A 13 4.40 -30.99 19.44
N PHE A 14 5.26 -30.51 18.54
CA PHE A 14 4.80 -29.57 17.54
C PHE A 14 3.70 -30.30 16.77
N ALA A 15 2.46 -29.87 17.00
CA ALA A 15 1.34 -30.34 16.22
C ALA A 15 1.71 -30.15 14.74
N GLU A 16 1.63 -31.24 13.97
CA GLU A 16 1.79 -31.17 12.53
C GLU A 16 0.87 -30.03 12.02
N PRO A 17 1.35 -29.16 11.12
CA PRO A 17 0.49 -28.14 10.54
C PRO A 17 -0.69 -28.86 9.89
N THR A 18 -1.88 -28.61 10.38
CA THR A 18 -3.13 -29.10 9.83
C THR A 18 -3.09 -28.86 8.33
N ARG A 19 -3.08 -29.94 7.54
CA ARG A 19 -3.27 -29.91 6.09
C ARG A 19 -4.59 -29.19 5.83
N GLY A 20 -4.50 -27.91 5.38
CA GLY A 20 -5.69 -27.12 5.09
C GLY A 20 -5.59 -25.65 5.45
N ALA A 21 -4.40 -25.05 5.54
CA ALA A 21 -4.30 -23.61 5.35
C ALA A 21 -4.57 -23.31 3.86
N PHE A 22 -5.85 -23.44 3.45
CA PHE A 22 -6.31 -22.81 2.22
C PHE A 22 -6.07 -21.32 2.44
N LEU A 23 -5.11 -20.76 1.73
CA LEU A 23 -5.02 -19.32 1.51
C LEU A 23 -6.35 -18.92 0.89
N PHE A 24 -7.27 -18.41 1.70
CA PHE A 24 -8.50 -17.81 1.23
C PHE A 24 -8.09 -16.54 0.47
N PHE A 25 -7.89 -16.70 -0.83
CA PHE A 25 -7.67 -15.58 -1.71
C PHE A 25 -9.06 -15.16 -2.20
N PRO A 26 -9.61 -14.02 -1.74
CA PRO A 26 -10.90 -13.58 -2.20
C PRO A 26 -10.79 -13.25 -3.70
N TYR A 27 -11.69 -13.80 -4.51
CA TYR A 27 -11.73 -13.56 -5.96
C TYR A 27 -13.05 -12.92 -6.40
N GLY A 28 -13.97 -12.71 -5.51
CA GLY A 28 -15.26 -12.08 -5.78
C GLY A 28 -16.21 -12.14 -4.60
N ASP A 29 -17.39 -11.57 -4.78
CA ASP A 29 -18.48 -11.62 -3.81
C ASP A 29 -19.82 -11.94 -4.47
N THR A 30 -20.87 -12.15 -3.68
CA THR A 30 -22.23 -12.39 -4.18
C THR A 30 -23.27 -11.90 -3.17
N PRO A 31 -24.40 -11.32 -3.65
CA PRO A 31 -24.75 -11.09 -5.07
C PRO A 31 -24.02 -9.87 -5.68
N ASN A 32 -23.65 -9.97 -6.96
CA ASN A 32 -23.13 -8.85 -7.71
C ASN A 32 -24.23 -8.08 -8.42
N PRO A 33 -24.09 -6.75 -8.62
CA PRO A 33 -25.06 -5.92 -9.33
C PRO A 33 -25.19 -6.36 -10.80
N GLN A 34 -26.31 -6.99 -11.16
CA GLN A 34 -26.52 -7.47 -12.54
C GLN A 34 -26.72 -6.28 -13.51
N GLY A 35 -26.03 -6.33 -14.64
CA GLY A 35 -26.11 -5.31 -15.69
C GLY A 35 -25.43 -3.98 -15.38
N PHE A 36 -24.92 -3.77 -14.17
CA PHE A 36 -24.18 -2.57 -13.81
C PHE A 36 -22.75 -2.61 -14.36
N LYS A 37 -22.26 -1.49 -14.84
CA LYS A 37 -20.89 -1.32 -15.33
C LYS A 37 -20.14 -0.37 -14.41
N PRO A 38 -19.21 -0.87 -13.57
CA PRO A 38 -18.45 -0.06 -12.61
C PRO A 38 -17.31 0.71 -13.31
N TRP A 39 -17.67 1.78 -14.02
CA TRP A 39 -16.72 2.54 -14.80
C TRP A 39 -15.69 3.27 -13.95
N MET A 40 -16.08 3.80 -12.78
CA MET A 40 -15.16 4.53 -11.92
C MET A 40 -14.16 3.58 -11.25
N THR A 41 -14.61 2.42 -10.77
CA THR A 41 -13.74 1.34 -10.28
C THR A 41 -12.71 0.94 -11.33
N ARG A 42 -13.17 0.71 -12.57
CA ARG A 42 -12.28 0.34 -13.70
C ARG A 42 -11.31 1.45 -14.07
N LEU A 43 -11.77 2.70 -14.05
CA LEU A 43 -10.92 3.87 -14.31
C LEU A 43 -9.82 4.00 -13.26
N LEU A 44 -10.15 3.87 -11.96
CA LEU A 44 -9.17 3.94 -10.89
C LEU A 44 -8.14 2.79 -11.00
N ILE A 45 -8.59 1.58 -11.28
CA ILE A 45 -7.70 0.43 -11.53
C ILE A 45 -6.76 0.74 -12.70
N PHE A 46 -7.33 1.20 -13.84
CA PHE A 46 -6.54 1.56 -15.01
C PHE A 46 -5.49 2.65 -14.72
N LEU A 47 -5.87 3.71 -13.99
CA LEU A 47 -4.96 4.79 -13.64
C LEU A 47 -3.81 4.30 -12.75
N ASN A 48 -4.08 3.44 -11.77
CA ASN A 48 -3.03 2.85 -10.93
C ASN A 48 -2.07 1.98 -11.75
N PHE A 49 -2.57 1.15 -12.65
CA PHE A 49 -1.72 0.38 -13.57
C PHE A 49 -0.94 1.30 -14.52
N ALA A 50 -1.58 2.35 -15.06
CA ALA A 50 -0.91 3.30 -15.94
C ALA A 50 0.26 4.00 -15.23
N VAL A 51 0.05 4.53 -14.01
CA VAL A 51 1.13 5.14 -13.22
C VAL A 51 2.22 4.12 -12.94
N PHE A 52 1.87 2.89 -12.57
CA PHE A 52 2.87 1.87 -12.28
C PHE A 52 3.73 1.53 -13.51
N PHE A 53 3.13 1.28 -14.65
CA PHE A 53 3.87 0.88 -15.85
C PHE A 53 4.56 2.05 -16.56
N LEU A 54 4.03 3.27 -16.48
CA LEU A 54 4.59 4.45 -17.14
C LEU A 54 5.58 5.23 -16.26
N VAL A 55 5.51 5.10 -14.95
CA VAL A 55 6.36 5.83 -14.00
C VAL A 55 7.21 4.87 -13.17
N THR A 56 6.58 4.00 -12.35
CA THR A 56 7.32 3.13 -11.41
C THR A 56 8.30 2.22 -12.15
N VAL A 57 7.84 1.44 -13.13
CA VAL A 57 8.68 0.46 -13.82
C VAL A 57 9.86 1.11 -14.57
N PRO A 58 9.67 2.18 -15.37
CA PRO A 58 10.81 2.83 -16.03
C PRO A 58 11.81 3.43 -15.07
N LEU A 59 11.35 4.12 -14.01
CA LEU A 59 12.26 4.76 -13.05
C LEU A 59 12.98 3.74 -12.17
N SER A 60 12.34 2.63 -11.80
CA SER A 60 12.98 1.55 -11.01
C SER A 60 14.10 0.82 -11.75
N ARG A 61 14.14 0.92 -13.08
CA ARG A 61 15.23 0.34 -13.89
C ARG A 61 16.44 1.26 -14.03
N GLN A 62 16.36 2.50 -13.56
CA GLN A 62 17.41 3.49 -13.67
C GLN A 62 18.17 3.60 -12.35
N ALA A 63 19.37 3.00 -12.30
CA ALA A 63 20.28 3.08 -11.15
C ALA A 63 21.05 4.43 -11.08
N GLN A 64 21.06 5.22 -12.16
CA GLN A 64 21.67 6.54 -12.16
C GLN A 64 20.69 7.55 -11.56
N LEU A 65 20.97 7.99 -10.34
CA LEU A 65 20.09 8.90 -9.60
C LEU A 65 20.07 10.33 -10.16
N GLY A 66 21.14 10.73 -10.84
CA GLY A 66 21.39 12.13 -11.20
C GLY A 66 22.16 12.88 -10.10
N ASP A 67 22.33 14.18 -10.30
CA ASP A 67 23.10 15.11 -9.45
C ASP A 67 22.27 16.32 -8.98
N GLY A 68 20.96 16.21 -9.02
CA GLY A 68 20.03 17.27 -8.64
C GLY A 68 19.86 17.46 -7.14
N ALA A 69 19.22 18.58 -6.76
CA ALA A 69 18.90 18.92 -5.38
C ALA A 69 18.09 17.84 -4.68
N ASP A 70 17.17 17.19 -5.39
CA ASP A 70 16.30 16.13 -4.86
C ASP A 70 17.10 14.91 -4.39
N VAL A 71 18.17 14.57 -5.12
CA VAL A 71 19.09 13.47 -4.73
C VAL A 71 19.87 13.86 -3.48
N ALA A 72 20.33 15.09 -3.40
CA ALA A 72 21.06 15.58 -2.23
C ALA A 72 20.18 15.58 -0.97
N GLU A 73 18.91 15.96 -1.10
CA GLU A 73 17.94 15.96 -0.01
C GLU A 73 17.62 14.52 0.45
N LEU A 74 17.38 13.60 -0.49
CA LEU A 74 17.18 12.17 -0.17
C LEU A 74 18.40 11.59 0.56
N LEU A 75 19.61 11.89 0.11
CA LEU A 75 20.84 11.39 0.74
C LEU A 75 21.03 11.96 2.15
N GLU A 76 20.71 13.23 2.38
CA GLU A 76 20.75 13.83 3.70
C GLU A 76 19.72 13.18 4.64
N TYR A 77 18.48 12.98 4.17
CA TYR A 77 17.48 12.21 4.90
C TYR A 77 17.97 10.80 5.27
N LEU A 78 18.55 10.06 4.30
CA LEU A 78 19.06 8.71 4.54
C LEU A 78 20.24 8.68 5.53
N ARG A 79 21.13 9.67 5.49
CA ARG A 79 22.23 9.82 6.48
C ARG A 79 21.70 10.00 7.88
N GLN A 80 20.69 10.85 8.06
CA GLN A 80 20.05 11.09 9.35
C GLN A 80 19.30 9.84 9.83
N ARG A 81 18.65 9.13 8.93
CA ARG A 81 17.85 7.95 9.25
C ARG A 81 18.69 6.70 9.56
N PHE A 82 19.86 6.59 8.95
CA PHE A 82 20.78 5.47 9.09
C PHE A 82 22.19 5.92 9.49
N PRO A 83 22.38 6.48 10.70
CA PRO A 83 23.68 6.93 11.17
C PRO A 83 24.66 5.76 11.22
N GLY A 84 25.85 5.94 10.68
CA GLY A 84 26.90 4.92 10.64
C GLY A 84 26.97 4.12 9.33
N ARG A 85 26.04 4.29 8.40
CA ARG A 85 26.20 3.79 7.04
C ARG A 85 27.09 4.71 6.19
N THR A 86 27.91 4.11 5.35
CA THR A 86 28.73 4.86 4.39
C THR A 86 27.85 5.38 3.24
N LEU A 87 28.28 6.47 2.58
CA LEU A 87 27.57 7.00 1.41
C LEU A 87 27.38 5.92 0.34
N GLN A 88 28.41 5.13 0.08
CA GLN A 88 28.32 4.04 -0.89
C GLN A 88 27.21 3.04 -0.51
N SER A 89 27.14 2.62 0.76
CA SER A 89 26.10 1.68 1.21
C SER A 89 24.68 2.28 1.22
N LEU A 90 24.54 3.61 1.28
CA LEU A 90 23.26 4.29 1.14
C LEU A 90 22.84 4.38 -0.33
N LEU A 91 23.77 4.52 -1.25
CA LEU A 91 23.52 4.58 -2.69
C LEU A 91 23.24 3.20 -3.31
N GLU A 92 23.74 2.12 -2.69
CA GLU A 92 23.53 0.77 -3.18
C GLU A 92 22.05 0.39 -3.20
N GLY A 93 21.56 0.05 -4.39
CA GLY A 93 20.18 -0.39 -4.60
C GLY A 93 19.16 0.74 -4.79
N LEU A 94 19.55 2.03 -4.62
CA LEU A 94 18.67 3.13 -4.94
C LEU A 94 18.47 3.27 -6.46
N THR A 95 17.25 3.63 -6.82
CA THR A 95 16.84 3.88 -8.20
C THR A 95 16.27 5.29 -8.35
N ARG A 96 16.06 5.74 -9.56
CA ARG A 96 15.36 7.01 -9.80
C ARG A 96 13.91 6.99 -9.25
N TYR A 97 13.32 5.82 -9.11
CA TYR A 97 12.00 5.72 -8.49
C TYR A 97 12.04 6.05 -6.99
N ASP A 98 13.14 5.73 -6.29
CA ASP A 98 13.28 6.08 -4.87
C ASP A 98 13.38 7.61 -4.70
N VAL A 99 14.11 8.30 -5.58
CA VAL A 99 14.15 9.77 -5.61
C VAL A 99 12.75 10.34 -5.93
N PHE A 100 12.09 9.82 -6.98
CA PHE A 100 10.75 10.25 -7.35
C PHE A 100 9.74 10.05 -6.22
N THR A 101 9.83 8.92 -5.51
CA THR A 101 8.96 8.62 -4.37
C THR A 101 9.23 9.54 -3.20
N PHE A 102 10.50 9.87 -2.95
CA PHE A 102 10.88 10.82 -1.90
C PHE A 102 10.35 12.22 -2.17
N VAL A 103 10.38 12.68 -3.43
CA VAL A 103 9.88 14.00 -3.84
C VAL A 103 8.35 14.06 -3.82
N HIS A 104 7.67 13.05 -4.40
CA HIS A 104 6.24 13.08 -4.68
C HIS A 104 5.38 12.19 -3.77
N GLY A 105 5.96 11.42 -2.88
CA GLY A 105 5.24 10.71 -1.83
C GLY A 105 4.88 11.65 -0.69
N TYR A 106 3.71 11.45 -0.08
CA TYR A 106 3.30 12.28 1.03
C TYR A 106 4.22 12.10 2.24
N LYS A 107 4.75 13.21 2.76
CA LYS A 107 5.57 13.26 3.99
C LYS A 107 4.83 14.05 5.06
N ALA A 108 4.64 13.47 6.23
CA ALA A 108 3.93 14.16 7.32
C ALA A 108 4.74 15.33 7.89
N GLY A 109 6.08 15.24 7.86
CA GLY A 109 6.99 16.32 8.29
C GLY A 109 7.12 17.48 7.29
N ASP A 110 6.67 17.27 6.04
CA ASP A 110 6.61 18.29 4.97
C ASP A 110 5.34 18.08 4.13
N PRO A 111 4.15 18.44 4.67
CA PRO A 111 2.89 18.10 4.06
C PRO A 111 2.58 18.93 2.82
N SER A 112 2.33 18.27 1.70
CA SER A 112 1.89 18.86 0.44
C SER A 112 0.59 18.21 -0.03
N PHE A 113 -0.39 19.02 -0.45
CA PHE A 113 -1.64 18.51 -0.98
C PHE A 113 -1.46 17.78 -2.32
N LEU A 114 -0.53 18.25 -3.15
CA LEU A 114 -0.25 17.60 -4.44
C LEU A 114 0.39 16.23 -4.22
N ASP A 115 1.32 16.12 -3.28
CA ASP A 115 1.97 14.85 -2.95
C ASP A 115 1.00 13.89 -2.30
N LEU A 116 0.07 14.39 -1.47
CA LEU A 116 -1.02 13.59 -0.92
C LEU A 116 -1.87 12.98 -2.04
N MET A 117 -2.26 13.76 -3.05
CA MET A 117 -3.04 13.27 -4.18
C MET A 117 -2.22 12.31 -5.07
N ALA A 118 -0.97 12.64 -5.36
CA ALA A 118 -0.09 11.79 -6.17
C ALA A 118 0.18 10.44 -5.49
N SER A 119 0.42 10.46 -4.19
CA SER A 119 0.74 9.26 -3.39
C SER A 119 -0.34 8.19 -3.46
N LEU A 120 -1.61 8.56 -3.63
CA LEU A 120 -2.73 7.62 -3.75
C LEU A 120 -2.65 6.71 -4.99
N PHE A 121 -1.84 7.08 -5.98
CA PHE A 121 -1.68 6.33 -7.24
C PHE A 121 -0.30 5.69 -7.39
N MET A 122 0.62 5.95 -6.46
CA MET A 122 1.98 5.43 -6.50
C MET A 122 2.08 4.07 -5.78
N HIS A 123 2.83 3.12 -6.34
CA HIS A 123 3.01 1.80 -5.76
C HIS A 123 4.47 1.36 -5.86
N GLY A 124 5.07 0.97 -4.72
CA GLY A 124 6.48 0.60 -4.64
C GLY A 124 6.81 -0.80 -5.16
N SER A 125 5.81 -1.66 -5.40
CA SER A 125 6.03 -3.00 -5.92
C SER A 125 4.82 -3.56 -6.65
N VAL A 126 5.05 -4.56 -7.51
CA VAL A 126 3.97 -5.28 -8.22
C VAL A 126 2.98 -5.90 -7.23
N TRP A 127 3.46 -6.49 -6.15
CA TRP A 127 2.58 -7.13 -5.16
C TRP A 127 1.72 -6.13 -4.41
N HIS A 128 2.27 -4.95 -4.11
CA HIS A 128 1.52 -3.85 -3.50
C HIS A 128 0.40 -3.36 -4.44
N LEU A 129 0.72 -3.17 -5.72
CA LEU A 129 -0.27 -2.81 -6.73
C LEU A 129 -1.36 -3.88 -6.87
N LEU A 130 -0.96 -5.14 -7.09
CA LEU A 130 -1.92 -6.22 -7.32
C LEU A 130 -2.84 -6.45 -6.13
N GLY A 131 -2.33 -6.37 -4.90
CA GLY A 131 -3.15 -6.44 -3.69
C GLY A 131 -4.20 -5.33 -3.64
N ASN A 132 -3.79 -4.08 -3.85
CA ASN A 132 -4.71 -2.95 -3.90
C ASN A 132 -5.76 -3.11 -5.01
N MET A 133 -5.36 -3.47 -6.20
CA MET A 133 -6.28 -3.59 -7.35
C MET A 133 -7.25 -4.77 -7.18
N LEU A 134 -6.81 -5.85 -6.55
CA LEU A 134 -7.69 -6.98 -6.24
C LEU A 134 -8.82 -6.56 -5.29
N PHE A 135 -8.50 -5.89 -4.19
CA PHE A 135 -9.52 -5.41 -3.24
C PHE A 135 -10.45 -4.39 -3.89
N LEU A 136 -9.91 -3.46 -4.67
CA LEU A 136 -10.72 -2.49 -5.40
C LEU A 136 -11.63 -3.15 -6.43
N TRP A 137 -11.17 -4.21 -7.09
CA TRP A 137 -11.97 -4.99 -8.04
C TRP A 137 -13.12 -5.74 -7.36
N ILE A 138 -12.87 -6.38 -6.20
CA ILE A 138 -13.87 -7.22 -5.51
C ILE A 138 -14.96 -6.38 -4.85
N TYR A 139 -14.59 -5.24 -4.24
CA TYR A 139 -15.51 -4.48 -3.40
C TYR A 139 -15.99 -3.18 -4.05
N GLY A 140 -15.24 -2.67 -5.03
CA GLY A 140 -15.51 -1.38 -5.65
C GLY A 140 -16.80 -1.34 -6.45
N ASP A 141 -17.13 -2.40 -7.18
CA ASP A 141 -18.30 -2.45 -8.05
C ASP A 141 -19.63 -2.35 -7.27
N ASN A 142 -19.74 -3.04 -6.14
CA ASN A 142 -20.90 -2.96 -5.26
C ASN A 142 -21.04 -1.57 -4.61
N VAL A 143 -19.94 -1.00 -4.15
CA VAL A 143 -19.93 0.34 -3.54
C VAL A 143 -20.26 1.41 -4.60
N GLU A 144 -19.66 1.31 -5.80
CA GLU A 144 -19.97 2.22 -6.92
C GLU A 144 -21.43 2.12 -7.34
N HIS A 145 -21.98 0.91 -7.40
CA HIS A 145 -23.40 0.72 -7.70
C HIS A 145 -24.31 1.41 -6.68
N ARG A 146 -23.95 1.34 -5.40
CA ARG A 146 -24.75 1.90 -4.30
C ARG A 146 -24.65 3.42 -4.18
N LEU A 147 -23.44 3.97 -4.32
CA LEU A 147 -23.17 5.40 -4.14
C LEU A 147 -23.24 6.21 -5.46
N GLY A 148 -23.29 5.52 -6.59
CA GLY A 148 -23.10 6.13 -7.90
C GLY A 148 -21.61 6.49 -8.14
N ARG A 149 -21.28 6.85 -9.39
CA ARG A 149 -19.89 7.12 -9.82
C ARG A 149 -19.21 8.25 -9.06
N VAL A 150 -19.94 9.36 -8.89
CA VAL A 150 -19.40 10.55 -8.19
C VAL A 150 -19.25 10.28 -6.71
N GLY A 151 -20.27 9.68 -6.06
CA GLY A 151 -20.21 9.31 -4.65
C GLY A 151 -19.07 8.34 -4.35
N PHE A 152 -18.86 7.34 -5.22
CA PHE A 152 -17.76 6.40 -5.12
C PHE A 152 -16.38 7.09 -5.21
N LEU A 153 -16.18 7.97 -6.23
CA LEU A 153 -14.94 8.70 -6.39
C LEU A 153 -14.66 9.61 -5.19
N LEU A 154 -15.67 10.34 -4.72
CA LEU A 154 -15.54 11.20 -3.53
C LEU A 154 -15.20 10.38 -2.29
N THR A 155 -15.84 9.21 -2.09
CA THR A 155 -15.53 8.31 -0.99
C THR A 155 -14.08 7.83 -1.08
N TYR A 156 -13.61 7.40 -2.25
CA TYR A 156 -12.24 6.97 -2.46
C TYR A 156 -11.23 8.08 -2.10
N LEU A 157 -11.43 9.28 -2.62
CA LEU A 157 -10.52 10.41 -2.37
C LEU A 157 -10.55 10.85 -0.91
N VAL A 158 -11.74 11.05 -0.33
CA VAL A 158 -11.90 11.51 1.06
C VAL A 158 -11.30 10.49 2.03
N THR A 159 -11.58 9.20 1.86
CA THR A 159 -11.03 8.18 2.76
C THR A 159 -9.52 8.03 2.60
N GLY A 160 -8.99 8.20 1.39
CA GLY A 160 -7.55 8.25 1.16
C GLY A 160 -6.88 9.42 1.89
N VAL A 161 -7.47 10.62 1.77
CA VAL A 161 -7.00 11.82 2.50
C VAL A 161 -7.07 11.58 4.01
N VAL A 162 -8.21 11.15 4.52
CA VAL A 162 -8.40 10.91 5.97
C VAL A 162 -7.40 9.88 6.49
N ALA A 163 -7.20 8.77 5.79
CA ALA A 163 -6.23 7.75 6.20
C ALA A 163 -4.80 8.29 6.25
N THR A 164 -4.40 9.05 5.22
CA THR A 164 -3.06 9.67 5.14
C THR A 164 -2.85 10.69 6.25
N LEU A 165 -3.82 11.58 6.47
CA LEU A 165 -3.74 12.57 7.55
C LEU A 165 -3.77 11.92 8.94
N THR A 166 -4.56 10.86 9.13
CA THR A 166 -4.59 10.09 10.38
C THR A 166 -3.22 9.49 10.69
N PHE A 167 -2.55 8.90 9.69
CA PHE A 167 -1.18 8.45 9.87
C PHE A 167 -0.24 9.60 10.25
N GLY A 168 -0.38 10.75 9.60
CA GLY A 168 0.40 11.95 9.90
C GLY A 168 0.28 12.41 11.35
N LEU A 169 -0.86 12.22 12.02
CA LEU A 169 -1.03 12.56 13.44
C LEU A 169 -0.15 11.71 14.36
N PHE A 170 0.18 10.49 13.98
CA PHE A 170 1.05 9.59 14.75
C PHE A 170 2.52 9.66 14.33
N ALA A 171 2.83 10.32 13.22
CA ALA A 171 4.15 10.40 12.62
C ALA A 171 4.43 11.80 12.07
N SER A 172 4.08 12.87 12.85
CA SER A 172 4.07 14.28 12.41
C SER A 172 5.39 14.77 11.84
N ASP A 173 6.51 14.26 12.34
CA ASP A 173 7.85 14.69 11.93
C ASP A 173 8.48 13.74 10.90
N SER A 174 7.69 12.79 10.39
CA SER A 174 8.20 11.78 9.47
C SER A 174 8.45 12.36 8.08
N MET A 175 9.70 12.28 7.64
CA MET A 175 10.10 12.51 6.25
C MET A 175 10.07 11.24 5.38
N THR A 176 9.60 10.12 5.95
CA THR A 176 9.40 8.88 5.19
C THR A 176 8.20 9.05 4.26
N PRO A 177 8.37 8.92 2.93
CA PRO A 177 7.28 9.10 1.98
C PRO A 177 6.26 7.95 2.10
N MET A 178 4.99 8.32 2.18
CA MET A 178 3.87 7.39 2.09
C MET A 178 3.36 7.32 0.66
N ILE A 179 3.09 6.10 0.19
CA ILE A 179 2.53 5.83 -1.14
C ILE A 179 1.55 4.66 -1.09
N GLY A 180 0.56 4.68 -1.97
CA GLY A 180 -0.37 3.57 -2.18
C GLY A 180 -1.83 3.96 -2.02
N ALA A 181 -2.68 3.28 -2.77
CA ALA A 181 -4.14 3.41 -2.72
C ALA A 181 -4.78 2.80 -1.47
N SER A 182 -4.00 2.15 -0.60
CA SER A 182 -4.51 1.30 0.48
C SER A 182 -5.41 2.01 1.47
N GLY A 183 -5.12 3.28 1.81
CA GLY A 183 -5.98 4.08 2.67
C GLY A 183 -7.36 4.33 2.07
N ALA A 184 -7.41 4.71 0.80
CA ALA A 184 -8.66 4.90 0.07
C ALA A 184 -9.45 3.60 -0.08
N ILE A 185 -8.76 2.51 -0.41
CA ILE A 185 -9.36 1.17 -0.56
C ILE A 185 -9.89 0.66 0.78
N SER A 186 -9.19 0.91 1.89
CA SER A 186 -9.66 0.57 3.23
C SER A 186 -10.97 1.29 3.55
N GLY A 187 -11.13 2.54 3.12
CA GLY A 187 -12.38 3.27 3.23
C GLY A 187 -13.50 2.65 2.38
N ILE A 188 -13.24 2.29 1.13
CA ILE A 188 -14.21 1.56 0.28
C ILE A 188 -14.62 0.24 0.94
N LEU A 189 -13.65 -0.48 1.51
CA LEU A 189 -13.89 -1.73 2.24
C LEU A 189 -14.78 -1.50 3.47
N GLY A 190 -14.53 -0.43 4.23
CA GLY A 190 -15.37 -0.04 5.36
C GLY A 190 -16.83 0.24 4.95
N VAL A 191 -17.02 0.99 3.87
CA VAL A 191 -18.36 1.24 3.30
C VAL A 191 -19.01 -0.06 2.83
N TYR A 192 -18.24 -0.94 2.18
CA TYR A 192 -18.74 -2.24 1.75
C TYR A 192 -19.25 -3.08 2.94
N PHE A 193 -18.48 -3.21 4.00
CA PHE A 193 -18.89 -3.98 5.17
C PHE A 193 -20.12 -3.41 5.87
N VAL A 194 -20.27 -2.11 5.90
CA VAL A 194 -21.47 -1.46 6.47
C VAL A 194 -22.71 -1.72 5.62
N LEU A 195 -22.60 -1.62 4.29
CA LEU A 195 -23.75 -1.71 3.39
C LEU A 195 -24.05 -3.15 2.93
N PHE A 196 -23.05 -4.02 2.89
CA PHE A 196 -23.11 -5.35 2.27
C PHE A 196 -22.58 -6.46 3.18
N GLY A 197 -22.56 -6.26 4.50
CA GLY A 197 -22.04 -7.24 5.46
C GLY A 197 -22.65 -8.64 5.41
N ALA A 198 -23.83 -8.79 4.76
CA ALA A 198 -24.48 -10.08 4.52
C ALA A 198 -24.04 -10.78 3.21
N ASN A 199 -23.25 -10.10 2.35
CA ASN A 199 -22.76 -10.71 1.13
C ASN A 199 -21.77 -11.83 1.43
N ARG A 200 -21.75 -12.85 0.57
CA ARG A 200 -20.78 -13.94 0.66
C ARG A 200 -19.54 -13.60 -0.16
N ILE A 201 -18.40 -13.56 0.49
CA ILE A 201 -17.09 -13.44 -0.16
C ILE A 201 -16.68 -14.85 -0.62
N LYS A 202 -16.22 -14.95 -1.86
CA LYS A 202 -15.79 -16.20 -2.50
C LYS A 202 -14.29 -16.28 -2.57
#